data_05a97fb75ee6cfe5e5fd99206869d932
#
_entry.id   05a97fb75ee6cfe5e5fd99206869d932
#
_cell.length_a   1.000
_cell.length_b   1.000
_cell.length_c   1.000
_cell.angle_alpha   90.00
_cell.angle_beta   90.00
_cell.angle_gamma   90.00
#
_symmetry.space_group_name_H-M   'P 1'
#
loop_
_entity.id
_entity.type
_entity.pdbx_description
1 polymer ?
#
loop_
_entity_poly.entity_id
_entity_poly.type
_entity_poly.pdbx_seq_one_letter_code
_entity_poly.pdbx_strand_id
1 'polypeptide(L)' 'MVNMELDGDKIDEAVLALLLLGRHDGARAWKGFDWEAMNRLHEKGFISDPHGKTKSVVFTEKGLIEAERLLKKLFT' A
#
# COMPACT_ATOMS: atom_id res chain seq x y z
N MET A 1 -3.81 -23.93 -15.18
CA MET A 1 -3.87 -22.78 -14.27
C MET A 1 -4.57 -23.16 -12.98
N VAL A 2 -3.99 -22.84 -11.88
CA VAL A 2 -4.60 -23.15 -10.60
C VAL A 2 -5.68 -22.11 -10.28
N ASN A 3 -6.86 -22.62 -9.94
CA ASN A 3 -7.94 -21.78 -9.48
C ASN A 3 -7.74 -21.50 -7.99
N MET A 4 -7.45 -20.26 -7.64
CA MET A 4 -7.26 -19.94 -6.24
C MET A 4 -8.02 -18.66 -5.87
N GLU A 5 -8.56 -18.67 -4.68
CA GLU A 5 -9.19 -17.48 -4.13
C GLU A 5 -8.16 -16.69 -3.36
N LEU A 6 -7.96 -15.45 -3.76
CA LEU A 6 -7.00 -14.57 -3.10
C LEU A 6 -7.70 -13.73 -2.04
N ASP A 7 -7.05 -13.59 -0.91
CA ASP A 7 -7.53 -12.72 0.16
C ASP A 7 -7.05 -11.29 -0.12
N GLY A 8 -7.96 -10.44 -0.58
CA GLY A 8 -7.64 -9.07 -0.92
C GLY A 8 -7.09 -8.28 0.26
N ASP A 9 -7.60 -8.54 1.46
CA ASP A 9 -7.14 -7.82 2.65
C ASP A 9 -5.69 -8.17 2.98
N LYS A 10 -5.31 -9.44 2.83
CA LYS A 10 -3.92 -9.85 3.05
C LYS A 10 -2.99 -9.30 1.98
N ILE A 11 -3.45 -9.23 0.74
CA ILE A 11 -2.70 -8.61 -0.33
C ILE A 11 -2.47 -7.13 -0.01
N ASP A 12 -3.51 -6.43 0.44
CA ASP A 12 -3.42 -5.02 0.78
C ASP A 12 -2.44 -4.79 1.93
N GLU A 13 -2.43 -5.67 2.93
CA GLU A 13 -1.47 -5.58 4.02
C GLU A 13 -0.03 -5.66 3.50
N ALA A 14 0.24 -6.63 2.65
CA ALA A 14 1.56 -6.81 2.07
C ALA A 14 1.96 -5.61 1.21
N VAL A 15 1.05 -5.12 0.38
CA VAL A 15 1.31 -3.96 -0.48
C VAL A 15 1.59 -2.71 0.35
N LEU A 16 0.80 -2.47 1.38
CA LEU A 16 1.01 -1.29 2.24
C LEU A 16 2.37 -1.34 2.93
N ALA A 17 2.75 -2.50 3.44
CA ALA A 17 4.06 -2.68 4.08
C ALA A 17 5.19 -2.45 3.08
N LEU A 18 5.08 -3.02 1.88
CA LEU A 18 6.10 -2.89 0.84
C LEU A 18 6.20 -1.46 0.30
N LEU A 19 5.09 -0.74 0.24
CA LEU A 19 5.10 0.68 -0.14
C LEU A 19 6.02 1.49 0.77
N LEU A 20 6.09 1.13 2.04
CA LEU A 20 6.93 1.84 2.99
C LEU A 20 8.41 1.74 2.63
N LEU A 21 8.84 0.62 2.06
CA LEU A 21 10.22 0.45 1.60
C LEU A 21 10.56 1.38 0.43
N GLY A 22 9.57 1.76 -0.35
CA GLY A 22 9.74 2.70 -1.46
C GLY A 22 9.47 4.15 -1.09
N ARG A 23 9.35 4.45 0.21
CA ARG A 23 9.07 5.81 0.66
C ARG A 23 10.21 6.76 0.33
N HIS A 24 9.85 7.93 -0.18
CA HIS A 24 10.79 9.00 -0.48
C HIS A 24 10.11 10.34 -0.21
N ASP A 25 10.87 11.40 -0.13
CA ASP A 25 10.33 12.75 0.11
C ASP A 25 9.30 12.77 1.25
N GLY A 26 9.68 12.23 2.40
CA GLY A 26 8.81 12.20 3.57
C GLY A 26 7.77 11.07 3.48
N ALA A 27 6.55 11.39 3.11
CA ALA A 27 5.45 10.43 3.11
C ALA A 27 5.04 9.91 1.73
N ARG A 28 5.86 10.15 0.70
CA ARG A 28 5.56 9.67 -0.65
C ARG A 28 6.14 8.28 -0.87
N ALA A 29 5.45 7.50 -1.69
CA ALA A 29 5.92 6.19 -2.12
C ALA A 29 5.53 5.95 -3.58
N TRP A 30 6.37 5.19 -4.30
CA TRP A 30 6.08 4.82 -5.68
C TRP A 30 4.84 3.91 -5.73
N LYS A 31 3.95 4.14 -6.69
CA LYS A 31 2.67 3.43 -6.79
C LYS A 31 2.69 2.27 -7.79
N GLY A 32 3.80 1.56 -7.89
CA GLY A 32 4.00 0.49 -8.87
C GLY A 32 3.50 -0.88 -8.43
N PHE A 33 2.37 -0.96 -7.75
CA PHE A 33 1.79 -2.21 -7.27
C PHE A 33 0.47 -2.50 -7.96
N ASP A 34 -0.16 -3.62 -7.60
CA ASP A 34 -1.44 -4.02 -8.14
C ASP A 34 -2.48 -2.91 -8.01
N TRP A 35 -3.12 -2.61 -9.13
CA TRP A 35 -4.05 -1.48 -9.22
C TRP A 35 -5.23 -1.60 -8.26
N GLU A 36 -5.79 -2.82 -8.16
CA GLU A 36 -6.92 -3.06 -7.27
C GLU A 36 -6.53 -2.90 -5.80
N ALA A 37 -5.33 -3.37 -5.42
CA ALA A 37 -4.81 -3.19 -4.07
C ALA A 37 -4.62 -1.71 -3.77
N MET A 38 -4.06 -0.94 -4.70
CA MET A 38 -3.87 0.49 -4.51
C MET A 38 -5.20 1.20 -4.31
N ASN A 39 -6.23 0.84 -5.09
CA ASN A 39 -7.56 1.41 -4.93
C ASN A 39 -8.15 1.12 -3.55
N ARG A 40 -8.03 -0.12 -3.08
CA ARG A 40 -8.53 -0.49 -1.76
C ARG A 40 -7.81 0.24 -0.64
N LEU A 41 -6.50 0.41 -0.76
CA LEU A 41 -5.71 1.16 0.22
C LEU A 41 -6.16 2.63 0.30
N HIS A 42 -6.48 3.21 -0.84
CA HIS A 42 -7.04 4.56 -0.88
C HIS A 42 -8.41 4.60 -0.19
N GLU A 43 -9.28 3.66 -0.50
CA GLU A 43 -10.61 3.58 0.10
C GLU A 43 -10.54 3.39 1.62
N LYS A 44 -9.53 2.67 2.10
CA LYS A 44 -9.29 2.47 3.54
C LYS A 44 -8.70 3.70 4.22
N GLY A 45 -8.33 4.72 3.46
CA GLY A 45 -7.79 5.96 4.01
C GLY A 45 -6.31 5.89 4.35
N PHE A 46 -5.57 4.98 3.76
CA PHE A 46 -4.14 4.81 4.05
C PHE A 46 -3.24 5.59 3.10
N ILE A 47 -3.69 5.85 1.89
CA ILE A 47 -2.91 6.57 0.87
C ILE A 47 -3.82 7.54 0.12
N SER A 48 -3.18 8.50 -0.56
CA SER A 48 -3.87 9.41 -1.46
C SER A 48 -4.39 8.66 -2.69
N ASP A 49 -5.23 9.32 -3.49
CA ASP A 49 -5.82 8.72 -4.68
C ASP A 49 -4.72 8.32 -5.67
N PRO A 50 -4.62 7.03 -6.03
CA PRO A 50 -3.60 6.56 -6.96
C PRO A 50 -3.88 6.89 -8.43
N HIS A 51 -5.06 7.42 -8.74
CA HIS A 51 -5.46 7.68 -10.14
C HIS A 51 -4.83 8.93 -10.75
N GLY A 52 -4.07 9.70 -10.01
CA GLY A 52 -3.45 10.91 -10.52
C GLY A 52 -2.33 10.62 -11.52
N LYS A 53 -1.82 11.68 -12.15
CA LYS A 53 -0.74 11.57 -13.14
C LYS A 53 0.64 11.36 -12.50
N THR A 54 0.76 11.59 -11.21
CA THR A 54 2.02 11.40 -10.51
C THR A 54 2.34 9.91 -10.40
N LYS A 55 3.63 9.58 -10.33
CA LYS A 55 4.10 8.20 -10.19
C LYS A 55 4.12 7.73 -8.74
N SER A 56 3.71 8.58 -7.82
CA SER A 56 3.74 8.25 -6.40
C SER A 56 2.41 8.59 -5.74
N VAL A 57 2.19 7.97 -4.59
CA VAL A 57 1.09 8.29 -3.69
C VAL A 57 1.67 8.86 -2.40
N VAL A 58 0.83 9.51 -1.61
CA VAL A 58 1.22 10.05 -0.31
C VAL A 58 0.54 9.21 0.76
N PHE A 59 1.31 8.73 1.74
CA PHE A 59 0.73 8.08 2.91
C PHE A 59 -0.06 9.10 3.73
N THR A 60 -1.23 8.70 4.20
CA THR A 60 -1.89 9.45 5.28
C THR A 60 -1.17 9.13 6.58
N GLU A 61 -1.42 9.90 7.62
CA GLU A 61 -0.85 9.61 8.95
C GLU A 61 -1.25 8.20 9.40
N LYS A 62 -2.52 7.88 9.25
CA LYS A 62 -3.06 6.54 9.53
C LYS A 62 -2.34 5.47 8.72
N GLY A 63 -2.10 5.77 7.44
CA GLY A 63 -1.43 4.83 6.54
C GLY A 63 0.02 4.56 6.92
N LEU A 64 0.75 5.60 7.33
CA LEU A 64 2.15 5.43 7.79
C LEU A 64 2.22 4.55 9.02
N ILE A 65 1.36 4.79 9.99
CA ILE A 65 1.33 4.01 11.24
C ILE A 65 1.04 2.55 10.93
N GLU A 66 0.04 2.30 10.11
CA GLU A 66 -0.34 0.93 9.75
C GLU A 66 0.75 0.24 8.91
N ALA A 67 1.37 0.97 7.98
CA ALA A 67 2.44 0.42 7.16
C ALA A 67 3.64 -0.02 8.02
N GLU A 68 4.01 0.78 8.98
CA GLU A 68 5.11 0.44 9.90
C GLU A 68 4.77 -0.79 10.74
N ARG A 69 3.55 -0.85 11.25
CA ARG A 69 3.08 -2.02 12.00
C ARG A 69 3.14 -3.29 11.17
N LEU A 70 2.66 -3.21 9.94
CA LEU A 70 2.61 -4.36 9.03
C LEU A 70 4.00 -4.79 8.58
N LEU A 71 4.87 -3.84 8.32
CA LEU A 71 6.25 -4.16 7.92
C LEU A 71 6.94 -5.00 9.00
N LYS A 72 6.78 -4.62 10.26
CA LYS A 72 7.33 -5.38 11.37
C LYS A 72 6.67 -6.74 11.51
N LYS A 73 5.34 -6.78 11.39
CA LYS A 73 4.57 -8.02 11.56
C LYS A 73 4.89 -9.04 10.47
N LEU A 74 4.97 -8.60 9.23
CA LEU A 74 5.08 -9.51 8.08
C LEU A 74 6.51 -9.85 7.70
N PHE A 75 7.46 -8.95 7.94
CA PHE A 75 8.80 -9.09 7.38
C PHE A 75 9.94 -9.02 8.40
N THR A 76 9.63 -9.14 9.66
CA THR A 76 10.69 -9.23 10.69
C THR A 76 10.52 -10.46 11.57
#